data_fcc2ddf9109a2f803aa56005e952b2c4
#
_entry.id   fcc2ddf9109a2f803aa56005e952b2c4
#
_cell.length_a   1.000
_cell.length_b   1.000
_cell.length_c   1.000
_cell.angle_alpha   90.00
_cell.angle_beta   90.00
_cell.angle_gamma   90.00
#
_symmetry.space_group_name_H-M   'P 1'
#
loop_
_entity.id
_entity.type
_entity.pdbx_description
1 polymer ?
#
loop_
_entity_poly.entity_id
_entity_poly.type
_entity_poly.pdbx_seq_one_letter_code
_entity_poly.pdbx_strand_id
1 'polypeptide(L)'
;MKKKILTLLLITLWAPMLWAQEHRPVLEPDSTFSLPPLTYRGTIAHYPSLSHLYSPFGEWALHPGLNASLSASAIIGLGRHAASGFANSAAFMYANNLAPRLSFALGGYSSFLDFGNHQMKDTGLTAMLNYRLNTHWDAAVFVQKSMMQPRVTPEMWWMDDIGDKIGASVRYSPSPSFSLQLSVWDHRRPIPIE
;
A
#
# COMPACT_ATOMS: atom_id res chain seq x y z
N MET A 1 -14.50 32.61 -25.25
CA MET A 1 -15.22 32.22 -24.02
C MET A 1 -14.93 30.80 -23.57
N LYS A 2 -14.92 29.77 -24.42
CA LYS A 2 -14.72 28.35 -24.07
C LYS A 2 -13.36 28.06 -23.35
N LYS A 3 -12.27 28.73 -23.75
CA LYS A 3 -10.94 28.54 -23.11
C LYS A 3 -10.89 29.02 -21.65
N LYS A 4 -11.59 30.13 -21.31
CA LYS A 4 -11.64 30.69 -19.94
C LYS A 4 -12.45 29.80 -18.98
N ILE A 5 -13.50 29.14 -19.48
CA ILE A 5 -14.32 28.20 -18.71
C ILE A 5 -13.51 26.93 -18.37
N LEU A 6 -12.73 26.42 -19.33
CA LEU A 6 -11.87 25.24 -19.14
C LEU A 6 -10.78 25.49 -18.10
N THR A 7 -10.17 26.70 -18.13
CA THR A 7 -9.15 27.07 -17.14
C THR A 7 -9.75 27.22 -15.73
N LEU A 8 -10.96 27.77 -15.62
CA LEU A 8 -11.65 27.89 -14.34
C LEU A 8 -12.03 26.51 -13.78
N LEU A 9 -12.48 25.60 -14.63
CA LEU A 9 -12.83 24.21 -14.26
C LEU A 9 -11.60 23.43 -13.80
N LEU A 10 -10.44 23.63 -14.44
CA LEU A 10 -9.18 23.03 -13.98
C LEU A 10 -8.74 23.55 -12.62
N ILE A 11 -8.87 24.85 -12.36
CA ILE A 11 -8.49 25.46 -11.08
C ILE A 11 -9.41 24.97 -9.95
N THR A 12 -10.72 24.81 -10.20
CA THR A 12 -11.66 24.32 -9.19
C THR A 12 -11.49 22.83 -8.88
N LEU A 13 -10.99 22.03 -9.81
CA LEU A 13 -10.65 20.63 -9.58
C LEU A 13 -9.34 20.45 -8.78
N TRP A 14 -8.43 21.44 -8.83
CA TRP A 14 -7.16 21.37 -8.09
C TRP A 14 -7.26 21.93 -6.67
N ALA A 15 -8.19 22.83 -6.41
CA ALA A 15 -8.36 23.44 -5.10
C ALA A 15 -8.63 22.43 -3.95
N PRO A 16 -9.48 21.40 -4.09
CA PRO A 16 -9.70 20.43 -3.03
C PRO A 16 -8.49 19.48 -2.81
N MET A 17 -7.62 19.27 -3.81
CA MET A 17 -6.42 18.43 -3.63
C MET A 17 -5.37 19.10 -2.73
N LEU A 18 -5.27 20.42 -2.71
CA LEU A 18 -4.34 21.14 -1.83
C LEU A 18 -4.77 21.12 -0.36
N TRP A 19 -6.07 21.01 -0.07
CA TRP A 19 -6.57 20.92 1.29
C TRP A 19 -6.49 19.52 1.88
N ALA A 20 -6.43 18.49 1.05
CA ALA A 20 -6.31 17.09 1.51
C ALA A 20 -4.90 16.77 2.06
N GLN A 21 -3.90 17.60 1.78
CA GLN A 21 -2.51 17.35 2.22
C GLN A 21 -2.18 17.92 3.61
N GLU A 22 -3.03 18.78 4.19
CA GLU A 22 -2.68 19.55 5.37
C GLU A 22 -3.06 18.93 6.72
N HIS A 23 -3.80 17.84 6.73
CA HIS A 23 -4.11 17.11 7.95
C HIS A 23 -3.47 15.71 7.92
N ARG A 24 -2.16 15.64 8.18
CA ARG A 24 -1.63 14.44 8.85
C ARG A 24 -2.10 14.54 10.30
N PRO A 25 -3.05 13.73 10.76
CA PRO A 25 -3.33 13.67 12.18
C PRO A 25 -2.00 13.29 12.84
N VAL A 26 -1.48 14.20 13.66
CA VAL A 26 -0.43 13.85 14.62
C VAL A 26 -1.06 12.76 15.47
N LEU A 27 -0.67 11.51 15.22
CA LEU A 27 -1.10 10.37 16.02
C LEU A 27 -0.64 10.69 17.45
N GLU A 28 -1.60 11.03 18.29
CA GLU A 28 -1.32 11.19 19.71
C GLU A 28 -0.66 9.90 20.21
N PRO A 29 0.41 9.98 21.04
CA PRO A 29 1.15 8.80 21.51
C PRO A 29 0.28 7.76 22.24
N ASP A 30 -0.92 8.15 22.65
CA ASP A 30 -1.92 7.33 23.36
C ASP A 30 -2.96 6.65 22.48
N SER A 31 -2.84 6.77 21.15
CA SER A 31 -3.80 6.13 20.25
C SER A 31 -3.69 4.60 20.41
N THR A 32 -4.80 4.00 20.80
CA THR A 32 -4.94 2.52 20.89
C THR A 32 -4.94 1.87 19.52
N PHE A 33 -5.08 2.66 18.45
CA PHE A 33 -5.09 2.20 17.08
C PHE A 33 -3.66 1.97 16.58
N SER A 34 -3.37 0.76 16.16
CA SER A 34 -2.08 0.38 15.58
C SER A 34 -2.30 -0.70 14.54
N LEU A 35 -1.92 -0.41 13.32
CA LEU A 35 -1.90 -1.37 12.21
C LEU A 35 -0.57 -1.25 11.47
N PRO A 36 -0.02 -2.35 10.94
CA PRO A 36 1.11 -2.29 10.03
C PRO A 36 0.77 -1.43 8.81
N PRO A 37 1.71 -0.64 8.29
CA PRO A 37 1.50 0.11 7.06
C PRO A 37 1.38 -0.83 5.86
N LEU A 38 0.68 -0.37 4.85
CA LEU A 38 0.56 -1.04 3.55
C LEU A 38 1.50 -0.39 2.54
N THR A 39 1.76 -1.07 1.44
CA THR A 39 2.35 -0.42 0.28
C THR A 39 1.37 0.61 -0.28
N TYR A 40 1.86 1.56 -1.08
CA TYR A 40 1.00 2.54 -1.76
C TYR A 40 -0.11 1.90 -2.63
N ARG A 41 0.03 0.63 -2.99
CA ARG A 41 -0.98 -0.16 -3.72
C ARG A 41 -2.09 -0.72 -2.84
N GLY A 42 -1.98 -0.61 -1.52
CA GLY A 42 -2.90 -1.24 -0.58
C GLY A 42 -2.62 -2.72 -0.35
N THR A 43 -1.45 -3.20 -0.74
CA THR A 43 -0.97 -4.57 -0.58
C THR A 43 -0.04 -4.69 0.61
N ILE A 44 0.19 -5.91 1.08
CA ILE A 44 1.05 -6.18 2.24
C ILE A 44 2.50 -6.24 1.78
N ALA A 45 3.34 -5.36 2.32
CA ALA A 45 4.77 -5.37 2.04
C ALA A 45 5.47 -6.60 2.64
N HIS A 46 6.42 -7.16 1.91
CA HIS A 46 7.22 -8.30 2.37
C HIS A 46 8.05 -7.94 3.62
N TYR A 47 8.63 -6.75 3.61
CA TYR A 47 9.36 -6.17 4.73
C TYR A 47 8.78 -4.78 5.04
N PRO A 48 7.74 -4.67 5.87
CA PRO A 48 7.10 -3.38 6.14
C PRO A 48 8.07 -2.30 6.62
N SER A 49 9.07 -2.69 7.42
CA SER A 49 10.11 -1.76 7.92
C SER A 49 11.09 -1.28 6.85
N LEU A 50 11.16 -1.94 5.70
CA LEU A 50 12.04 -1.59 4.58
C LEU A 50 11.26 -1.12 3.35
N SER A 51 9.93 -1.12 3.40
CA SER A 51 9.08 -0.73 2.26
C SER A 51 9.40 0.68 1.76
N HIS A 52 9.73 1.61 2.66
CA HIS A 52 10.13 2.97 2.33
C HIS A 52 11.46 3.07 1.56
N LEU A 53 12.35 2.08 1.68
CA LEU A 53 13.61 2.05 0.93
C LEU A 53 13.41 1.60 -0.52
N TYR A 54 12.40 0.77 -0.76
CA TYR A 54 12.13 0.19 -2.08
C TYR A 54 10.92 0.80 -2.78
N SER A 55 10.07 1.52 -2.06
CA SER A 55 8.90 2.19 -2.62
C SER A 55 9.15 3.70 -2.71
N PRO A 56 9.34 4.26 -3.90
CA PRO A 56 9.48 5.71 -4.08
C PRO A 56 8.19 6.46 -3.72
N PHE A 57 7.08 5.75 -3.53
CA PHE A 57 5.75 6.33 -3.23
C PHE A 57 5.38 6.23 -1.74
N GLY A 58 6.30 5.70 -0.89
CA GLY A 58 6.10 5.61 0.55
C GLY A 58 5.15 4.51 1.00
N GLU A 59 4.89 4.52 2.30
CA GLU A 59 3.95 3.62 2.97
C GLU A 59 2.59 4.29 3.13
N TRP A 60 1.54 3.49 3.09
CA TRP A 60 0.19 3.94 3.35
C TRP A 60 -0.21 3.61 4.79
N ALA A 61 -0.19 4.63 5.66
CA ALA A 61 -0.67 4.52 7.03
C ALA A 61 -2.20 4.58 7.07
N LEU A 62 -2.81 3.63 7.75
CA LEU A 62 -4.26 3.57 7.92
C LEU A 62 -4.70 4.36 9.16
N HIS A 63 -5.89 4.96 9.06
CA HIS A 63 -6.58 5.67 10.14
C HIS A 63 -7.92 4.98 10.43
N PRO A 64 -8.49 5.15 11.63
CA PRO A 64 -9.83 4.65 11.91
C PRO A 64 -10.85 5.21 10.92
N GLY A 65 -11.69 4.32 10.38
CA GLY A 65 -12.69 4.64 9.37
C GLY A 65 -12.30 4.18 7.96
N LEU A 66 -12.83 4.86 6.97
CA LEU A 66 -12.62 4.59 5.55
C LEU A 66 -11.35 5.29 5.08
N ASN A 67 -10.47 4.51 4.48
CA ASN A 67 -9.22 4.97 3.89
C ASN A 67 -9.24 4.69 2.39
N ALA A 68 -8.72 5.61 1.58
CA ALA A 68 -8.57 5.43 0.15
C ALA A 68 -7.18 5.92 -0.29
N SER A 69 -6.55 5.17 -1.19
CA SER A 69 -5.30 5.54 -1.82
C SER A 69 -5.44 5.41 -3.33
N LEU A 70 -5.04 6.46 -4.04
CA LEU A 70 -4.97 6.48 -5.49
C LEU A 70 -3.57 6.92 -5.90
N SER A 71 -2.94 6.18 -6.78
CA SER A 71 -1.64 6.57 -7.31
C SER A 71 -1.59 6.37 -8.83
N ALA A 72 -0.87 7.25 -9.49
CA ALA A 72 -0.53 7.12 -10.90
C ALA A 72 0.91 7.58 -11.10
N SER A 73 1.68 6.84 -11.88
CA SER A 73 3.05 7.17 -12.21
C SER A 73 3.36 6.87 -13.67
N ALA A 74 4.24 7.67 -14.26
CA ALA A 74 4.75 7.44 -15.59
C ALA A 74 6.27 7.51 -15.56
N ILE A 75 6.91 6.58 -16.26
CA ILE A 75 8.36 6.55 -16.47
C ILE A 75 8.60 6.81 -17.95
N ILE A 76 9.37 7.83 -18.26
CA ILE A 76 9.71 8.18 -19.64
C ILE A 76 11.17 7.86 -19.87
N GLY A 77 11.44 6.89 -20.72
CA GLY A 77 12.79 6.54 -21.12
C GLY A 77 13.35 7.54 -22.15
N LEU A 78 14.51 8.11 -21.86
CA LEU A 78 15.18 9.12 -22.67
C LEU A 78 16.38 8.53 -23.45
N GLY A 79 16.28 7.31 -23.97
CA GLY A 79 17.37 6.68 -24.71
C GLY A 79 16.89 5.67 -25.74
N ARG A 80 17.77 5.27 -26.67
CA ARG A 80 17.44 4.34 -27.76
C ARG A 80 16.89 2.99 -27.31
N HIS A 81 17.18 2.58 -26.06
CA HIS A 81 16.75 1.32 -25.47
C HIS A 81 16.07 1.52 -24.11
N ALA A 82 15.72 2.76 -23.77
CA ALA A 82 15.04 3.05 -22.52
C ALA A 82 13.55 2.76 -22.63
N ALA A 83 13.06 1.85 -21.77
CA ALA A 83 11.64 1.53 -21.72
C ALA A 83 10.88 2.66 -21.03
N SER A 84 9.68 2.96 -21.57
CA SER A 84 8.71 3.84 -20.95
C SER A 84 7.60 3.00 -20.34
N GLY A 85 6.98 3.49 -19.28
CA GLY A 85 5.93 2.76 -18.60
C GLY A 85 4.93 3.66 -17.89
N PHE A 86 3.80 3.08 -17.59
CA PHE A 86 2.74 3.70 -16.82
C PHE A 86 2.25 2.74 -15.75
N ALA A 87 2.05 3.25 -14.54
CA ALA A 87 1.45 2.48 -13.47
C ALA A 87 0.33 3.27 -12.80
N ASN A 88 -0.75 2.59 -12.46
CA ASN A 88 -1.77 3.14 -11.59
C ASN A 88 -2.17 2.13 -10.52
N SER A 89 -2.63 2.62 -9.38
CA SER A 89 -3.22 1.79 -8.35
C SER A 89 -4.33 2.54 -7.62
N ALA A 90 -5.30 1.78 -7.15
CA ALA A 90 -6.38 2.23 -6.29
C ALA A 90 -6.56 1.22 -5.17
N ALA A 91 -6.70 1.69 -3.95
CA ALA A 91 -7.00 0.85 -2.81
C ALA A 91 -8.02 1.53 -1.88
N PHE A 92 -8.88 0.71 -1.29
CA PHE A 92 -9.88 1.13 -0.30
C PHE A 92 -9.81 0.19 0.89
N MET A 93 -9.67 0.75 2.08
CA MET A 93 -9.57 0.00 3.33
C MET A 93 -10.50 0.59 4.38
N TYR A 94 -11.26 -0.25 5.03
CA TYR A 94 -11.94 0.10 6.27
C TYR A 94 -11.11 -0.41 7.45
N ALA A 95 -10.74 0.47 8.36
CA ALA A 95 -9.93 0.16 9.51
C ALA A 95 -10.59 0.68 10.79
N ASN A 96 -10.56 -0.09 11.87
CA ASN A 96 -11.11 0.33 13.15
C ASN A 96 -10.55 -0.53 14.30
N ASN A 97 -10.85 -0.12 15.53
CA ASN A 97 -10.62 -0.93 16.71
C ASN A 97 -11.83 -1.82 16.98
N LEU A 98 -11.60 -3.13 17.11
CA LEU A 98 -12.61 -4.08 17.62
C LEU A 98 -12.65 -4.06 19.17
N ALA A 99 -11.51 -3.74 19.78
CA ALA A 99 -11.35 -3.61 21.24
C ALA A 99 -10.19 -2.65 21.53
N PRO A 100 -9.99 -2.20 22.79
CA PRO A 100 -8.92 -1.24 23.12
C PRO A 100 -7.50 -1.64 22.73
N ARG A 101 -7.27 -2.95 22.47
CA ARG A 101 -5.95 -3.49 22.07
C ARG A 101 -6.00 -4.25 20.75
N LEU A 102 -7.15 -4.28 20.07
CA LEU A 102 -7.36 -5.07 18.88
C LEU A 102 -7.82 -4.18 17.73
N SER A 103 -6.97 -3.96 16.77
CA SER A 103 -7.25 -3.19 15.56
C SER A 103 -7.36 -4.12 14.35
N PHE A 104 -8.21 -3.77 13.40
CA PHE A 104 -8.35 -4.52 12.15
C PHE A 104 -8.42 -3.58 10.95
N ALA A 105 -8.08 -4.10 9.79
CA ALA A 105 -8.40 -3.49 8.51
C ALA A 105 -8.83 -4.54 7.50
N LEU A 106 -9.78 -4.16 6.66
CA LEU A 106 -10.30 -4.99 5.57
C LEU A 106 -10.55 -4.10 4.36
N GLY A 107 -10.14 -4.55 3.19
CA GLY A 107 -10.38 -3.79 1.98
C GLY A 107 -9.96 -4.49 0.71
N GLY A 108 -9.89 -3.71 -0.36
CA GLY A 108 -9.50 -4.20 -1.67
C GLY A 108 -8.55 -3.25 -2.37
N TYR A 109 -7.83 -3.80 -3.32
CA TYR A 109 -6.89 -3.06 -4.15
C TYR A 109 -7.02 -3.47 -5.62
N SER A 110 -6.62 -2.57 -6.50
CA SER A 110 -6.43 -2.83 -7.92
C SER A 110 -5.21 -2.07 -8.39
N SER A 111 -4.30 -2.75 -9.05
CA SER A 111 -3.08 -2.16 -9.61
C SER A 111 -2.91 -2.58 -11.06
N PHE A 112 -2.42 -1.66 -11.86
CA PHE A 112 -2.07 -1.87 -13.25
C PHE A 112 -0.67 -1.30 -13.49
N LEU A 113 0.16 -2.06 -14.18
CA LEU A 113 1.49 -1.67 -14.61
C LEU A 113 1.63 -2.03 -16.09
N ASP A 114 2.03 -1.06 -16.88
CA ASP A 114 2.42 -1.23 -18.28
C ASP A 114 3.85 -0.71 -18.41
N PHE A 115 4.78 -1.58 -18.75
CA PHE A 115 6.19 -1.25 -18.87
C PHE A 115 6.79 -1.93 -20.11
N GLY A 116 7.07 -1.13 -21.12
CA GLY A 116 7.55 -1.64 -22.40
C GLY A 116 6.52 -2.52 -23.08
N ASN A 117 6.83 -3.82 -23.23
CA ASN A 117 5.93 -4.81 -23.81
C ASN A 117 5.20 -5.67 -22.77
N HIS A 118 5.32 -5.31 -21.48
CA HIS A 118 4.83 -6.12 -20.38
C HIS A 118 3.71 -5.40 -19.64
N GLN A 119 2.56 -6.05 -19.55
CA GLN A 119 1.43 -5.55 -18.79
C GLN A 119 1.15 -6.48 -17.62
N MET A 120 0.97 -5.89 -16.45
CA MET A 120 0.57 -6.60 -15.24
C MET A 120 -0.68 -5.96 -14.66
N LYS A 121 -1.63 -6.79 -14.29
CA LYS A 121 -2.82 -6.37 -13.55
C LYS A 121 -3.00 -7.28 -12.35
N ASP A 122 -3.18 -6.67 -11.20
CA ASP A 122 -3.53 -7.38 -9.97
C ASP A 122 -4.67 -6.67 -9.26
N THR A 123 -5.66 -7.44 -8.85
CA THR A 123 -6.83 -6.95 -8.11
C THR A 123 -7.15 -7.98 -7.04
N GLY A 124 -7.35 -7.53 -5.83
CA GLY A 124 -7.53 -8.46 -4.73
C GLY A 124 -8.11 -7.83 -3.48
N LEU A 125 -8.15 -8.65 -2.44
CA LEU A 125 -8.59 -8.29 -1.10
C LEU A 125 -7.41 -8.38 -0.15
N THR A 126 -7.38 -7.48 0.83
CA THR A 126 -6.39 -7.44 1.91
C THR A 126 -7.14 -7.36 3.24
N ALA A 127 -6.74 -8.18 4.20
CA ALA A 127 -7.23 -8.10 5.56
C ALA A 127 -6.07 -8.23 6.54
N MET A 128 -6.14 -7.51 7.65
CA MET A 128 -5.16 -7.59 8.72
C MET A 128 -5.83 -7.39 10.07
N LEU A 129 -5.23 -8.00 11.08
CA LEU A 129 -5.60 -7.89 12.47
C LEU A 129 -4.33 -7.65 13.27
N ASN A 130 -4.34 -6.65 14.13
CA ASN A 130 -3.22 -6.33 15.02
C ASN A 130 -3.68 -6.33 16.47
N TYR A 131 -2.95 -7.03 17.31
CA TYR A 131 -3.18 -7.09 18.74
C TYR A 131 -2.00 -6.48 19.50
N ARG A 132 -2.26 -5.44 20.29
CA ARG A 132 -1.28 -4.81 21.15
C ARG A 132 -1.18 -5.60 22.47
N LEU A 133 -0.11 -6.36 22.61
CA LEU A 133 0.17 -7.14 23.82
C LEU A 133 0.44 -6.21 25.02
N ASN A 134 1.27 -5.18 24.82
CA ASN A 134 1.56 -4.12 25.78
C ASN A 134 2.11 -2.88 25.06
N THR A 135 2.69 -1.91 25.79
CA THR A 135 3.24 -0.66 25.23
C THR A 135 4.42 -0.86 24.27
N HIS A 136 5.07 -2.03 24.30
CA HIS A 136 6.27 -2.32 23.53
C HIS A 136 6.09 -3.45 22.51
N TRP A 137 5.06 -4.27 22.64
CA TRP A 137 4.86 -5.46 21.83
C TRP A 137 3.53 -5.42 21.09
N ASP A 138 3.61 -5.61 19.77
CA ASP A 138 2.47 -5.78 18.86
C ASP A 138 2.59 -7.13 18.14
N ALA A 139 1.47 -7.80 17.93
CA ALA A 139 1.38 -8.98 17.11
C ALA A 139 0.34 -8.76 16.01
N ALA A 140 0.67 -9.07 14.77
CA ALA A 140 -0.24 -8.90 13.64
C ALA A 140 -0.35 -10.20 12.84
N VAL A 141 -1.53 -10.45 12.31
CA VAL A 141 -1.80 -11.45 11.28
C VAL A 141 -2.38 -10.76 10.06
N PHE A 142 -2.06 -11.27 8.89
CA PHE A 142 -2.50 -10.65 7.64
C PHE A 142 -2.74 -11.70 6.56
N VAL A 143 -3.65 -11.35 5.66
CA VAL A 143 -3.94 -12.12 4.46
C VAL A 143 -4.18 -11.17 3.30
N GLN A 144 -3.62 -11.50 2.16
CA GLN A 144 -3.87 -10.87 0.87
C GLN A 144 -4.26 -11.96 -0.11
N LYS A 145 -5.37 -11.77 -0.80
CA LYS A 145 -5.87 -12.69 -1.80
C LYS A 145 -6.03 -11.99 -3.13
N SER A 146 -5.21 -12.35 -4.11
CA SER A 146 -5.40 -11.92 -5.49
C SER A 146 -6.61 -12.62 -6.09
N MET A 147 -7.49 -11.86 -6.71
CA MET A 147 -8.65 -12.36 -7.47
C MET A 147 -8.30 -12.63 -8.93
N MET A 148 -7.19 -12.12 -9.37
CA MET A 148 -6.62 -12.36 -10.70
C MET A 148 -5.35 -13.19 -10.49
N GLN A 149 -5.08 -14.13 -11.34
CA GLN A 149 -3.76 -14.79 -11.33
C GLN A 149 -2.80 -13.89 -12.12
N PRO A 150 -2.10 -12.95 -11.46
CA PRO A 150 -1.22 -12.04 -12.18
C PRO A 150 -0.13 -12.85 -12.87
N ARG A 151 0.08 -12.57 -14.14
CA ARG A 151 1.21 -13.10 -14.89
C ARG A 151 2.32 -12.09 -14.80
N VAL A 152 3.48 -12.50 -14.36
CA VAL A 152 4.65 -11.63 -14.23
C VAL A 152 5.78 -12.16 -15.10
N THR A 153 6.48 -11.22 -15.72
CA THR A 153 7.70 -11.55 -16.46
C THR A 153 8.86 -11.76 -15.48
N PRO A 154 9.93 -12.45 -15.89
CA PRO A 154 11.10 -12.65 -15.05
C PRO A 154 11.70 -11.34 -14.50
N GLU A 155 11.60 -10.25 -15.26
CA GLU A 155 12.08 -8.93 -14.86
C GLU A 155 11.27 -8.30 -13.72
N MET A 156 10.02 -8.75 -13.51
CA MET A 156 9.13 -8.27 -12.46
C MET A 156 9.09 -9.18 -11.22
N TRP A 157 9.89 -10.24 -11.20
CA TRP A 157 9.92 -11.22 -10.09
C TRP A 157 10.37 -10.64 -8.75
N TRP A 158 11.00 -9.49 -8.76
CA TRP A 158 11.37 -8.77 -7.55
C TRP A 158 10.19 -8.07 -6.84
N MET A 159 9.01 -8.02 -7.49
CA MET A 159 7.80 -7.40 -6.91
C MET A 159 7.13 -8.37 -5.94
N ASP A 160 7.53 -8.30 -4.68
CA ASP A 160 7.04 -9.19 -3.61
C ASP A 160 5.64 -8.86 -3.09
N ASP A 161 5.03 -7.77 -3.55
CA ASP A 161 3.72 -7.30 -3.08
C ASP A 161 2.54 -7.82 -3.92
N ILE A 162 2.81 -8.70 -4.90
CA ILE A 162 1.83 -9.24 -5.85
C ILE A 162 1.46 -10.67 -5.47
N GLY A 163 0.18 -11.04 -5.70
CA GLY A 163 -0.31 -12.40 -5.49
C GLY A 163 -0.85 -12.68 -4.09
N ASP A 164 -0.98 -13.97 -3.79
CA ASP A 164 -1.55 -14.41 -2.52
C ASP A 164 -0.50 -14.39 -1.41
N LYS A 165 -0.85 -13.86 -0.25
CA LYS A 165 0.00 -13.87 0.95
C LYS A 165 -0.83 -14.18 2.19
N ILE A 166 -0.24 -14.91 3.11
CA ILE A 166 -0.74 -15.09 4.47
C ILE A 166 0.44 -15.09 5.41
N GLY A 167 0.33 -14.42 6.54
CA GLY A 167 1.43 -14.40 7.48
C GLY A 167 1.08 -13.79 8.82
N ALA A 168 2.09 -13.79 9.68
CA ALA A 168 2.05 -13.19 10.99
C ALA A 168 3.35 -12.46 11.27
N SER A 169 3.29 -11.44 12.10
CA SER A 169 4.46 -10.71 12.57
C SER A 169 4.33 -10.36 14.05
N VAL A 170 5.48 -10.26 14.70
CA VAL A 170 5.59 -9.73 16.05
C VAL A 170 6.61 -8.61 16.02
N ARG A 171 6.25 -7.46 16.58
CA ARG A 171 7.10 -6.28 16.66
C ARG A 171 7.35 -5.90 18.11
N TYR A 172 8.60 -5.63 18.41
CA TYR A 172 9.06 -5.07 19.68
C TYR A 172 9.59 -3.66 19.45
N SER A 173 9.01 -2.66 20.13
CA SER A 173 9.38 -1.25 20.00
C SER A 173 9.57 -0.63 21.40
N PRO A 174 10.77 -0.76 21.99
CA PRO A 174 11.06 -0.19 23.33
C PRO A 174 11.15 1.34 23.31
N SER A 175 11.38 1.96 22.16
CA SER A 175 11.44 3.40 21.99
C SER A 175 10.94 3.80 20.59
N PRO A 176 10.57 5.08 20.37
CA PRO A 176 10.15 5.56 19.05
C PRO A 176 11.23 5.43 17.96
N SER A 177 12.49 5.39 18.35
CA SER A 177 13.65 5.34 17.44
C SER A 177 14.20 3.92 17.21
N PHE A 178 13.67 2.91 17.90
CA PHE A 178 14.13 1.53 17.76
C PHE A 178 12.95 0.58 17.70
N SER A 179 12.93 -0.27 16.68
CA SER A 179 11.98 -1.38 16.57
C SER A 179 12.66 -2.62 16.00
N LEU A 180 12.26 -3.77 16.48
CA LEU A 180 12.63 -5.08 15.97
C LEU A 180 11.35 -5.82 15.56
N GLN A 181 11.30 -6.35 14.34
CA GLN A 181 10.16 -7.11 13.83
C GLN A 181 10.61 -8.47 13.34
N LEU A 182 9.87 -9.49 13.74
CA LEU A 182 9.96 -10.85 13.20
C LEU A 182 8.68 -11.15 12.47
N SER A 183 8.79 -11.60 11.21
CA SER A 183 7.64 -11.95 10.38
C SER A 183 7.83 -13.32 9.76
N VAL A 184 6.74 -14.07 9.68
CA VAL A 184 6.65 -15.35 8.98
C VAL A 184 5.47 -15.27 8.03
N TRP A 185 5.69 -15.65 6.77
CA TRP A 185 4.63 -15.63 5.75
C TRP A 185 4.80 -16.75 4.75
N ASP A 186 3.68 -17.15 4.15
CA ASP A 186 3.62 -17.95 2.94
C ASP A 186 3.17 -17.06 1.78
N HIS A 187 3.82 -17.19 0.65
CA HIS A 187 3.58 -16.39 -0.56
C HIS A 187 3.46 -17.30 -1.77
N ARG A 188 2.27 -17.34 -2.36
CA ARG A 188 2.08 -17.94 -3.69
C ARG A 188 2.46 -16.92 -4.75
N ARG A 189 3.61 -17.15 -5.37
CA ARG A 189 4.10 -16.28 -6.44
C ARG A 189 3.19 -16.37 -7.67
N PRO A 190 3.11 -15.27 -8.44
CA PRO A 190 2.46 -15.26 -9.75
C PRO A 190 3.08 -16.29 -10.68
N ILE A 191 2.32 -16.71 -11.68
CA ILE A 191 2.80 -17.65 -12.70
C ILE A 191 3.74 -16.90 -13.66
N PRO A 192 4.97 -17.37 -13.89
CA PRO A 192 5.85 -16.77 -14.88
C PRO A 192 5.27 -16.94 -16.28
N ILE A 193 5.41 -15.91 -17.12
CA ILE A 193 5.17 -16.01 -18.57
C ILE A 193 6.49 -16.50 -19.18
N GLU A 194 6.45 -17.66 -19.85
CA GLU A 194 7.52 -18.13 -20.72
C GLU A 194 7.65 -17.33 -22.01
#